data_393dcdb66daf0f361a0b75f2c831af29
#
_entry.id   393dcdb66daf0f361a0b75f2c831af29
#
_cell.length_a   1.000
_cell.length_b   1.000
_cell.length_c   1.000
_cell.angle_alpha   90.00
_cell.angle_beta   90.00
_cell.angle_gamma   90.00
#
_symmetry.space_group_name_H-M   'P 1'
#
loop_
_entity.id
_entity.type
_entity.pdbx_description
1 polymer ?
#
loop_
_entity_poly.entity_id
_entity_poly.type
_entity_poly.pdbx_seq_one_letter_code
_entity_poly.pdbx_strand_id
1 'polypeptide(L)'
;MNKITVIGGGAAGLMAAIAAAKNGAQVSLIEPNERLGKKINITGKGRCNVTNDTDLEGLMAHIPRNGRFLYSALSHFTSRDTMAFFE
;
A
#
# COMPACT_ATOMS: atom_id res chain seq x y z
N MET A 1 -1.71 21.95 12.89
CA MET A 1 -1.25 20.90 11.94
C MET A 1 -0.82 19.67 12.72
N ASN A 2 -1.38 18.53 12.40
CA ASN A 2 -0.98 17.27 13.02
C ASN A 2 0.39 16.83 12.50
N LYS A 3 1.19 16.30 13.42
CA LYS A 3 2.50 15.72 13.06
C LYS A 3 2.38 14.21 13.18
N ILE A 4 2.74 13.50 12.12
CA ILE A 4 2.65 12.03 12.05
C ILE A 4 4.02 11.50 11.68
N THR A 5 4.50 10.54 12.47
CA THR A 5 5.74 9.83 12.18
C THR A 5 5.39 8.43 11.67
N VAL A 6 5.90 8.07 10.49
CA VAL A 6 5.74 6.74 9.90
C VAL A 6 7.06 6.01 10.06
N ILE A 7 7.01 4.83 10.62
CA ILE A 7 8.20 4.01 10.81
C ILE A 7 8.21 2.91 9.77
N GLY A 8 9.21 2.93 8.90
CA GLY A 8 9.35 2.00 7.80
C GLY A 8 8.99 2.63 6.46
N GLY A 9 9.93 2.62 5.53
CA GLY A 9 9.80 3.19 4.19
C GLY A 9 9.55 2.15 3.11
N GLY A 10 8.88 1.04 3.45
CA GLY A 10 8.41 0.07 2.47
C GLY A 10 7.09 0.50 1.85
N ALA A 11 6.43 -0.42 1.14
CA ALA A 11 5.19 -0.11 0.43
C ALA A 11 4.11 0.43 1.38
N ALA A 12 3.89 -0.24 2.50
CA ALA A 12 2.86 0.16 3.46
C ALA A 12 3.16 1.52 4.08
N GLY A 13 4.43 1.74 4.48
CA GLY A 13 4.83 3.01 5.08
C GLY A 13 4.72 4.17 4.11
N LEU A 14 5.09 3.96 2.86
CA LEU A 14 4.95 4.99 1.82
C LEU A 14 3.49 5.34 1.58
N MET A 15 2.60 4.35 1.50
CA MET A 15 1.16 4.60 1.35
C MET A 15 0.59 5.34 2.55
N ALA A 16 0.99 4.95 3.76
CA ALA A 16 0.55 5.64 4.98
C ALA A 16 1.01 7.09 4.99
N ALA A 17 2.26 7.35 4.61
CA ALA A 17 2.82 8.70 4.55
C ALA A 17 2.07 9.56 3.53
N ILE A 18 1.79 9.01 2.36
CA ILE A 18 1.04 9.72 1.31
C ILE A 18 -0.36 10.05 1.80
N ALA A 19 -1.06 9.08 2.39
CA ALA A 19 -2.41 9.30 2.88
C ALA A 19 -2.45 10.36 3.97
N ALA A 20 -1.51 10.31 4.91
CA ALA A 20 -1.43 11.30 5.98
C ALA A 20 -1.15 12.70 5.42
N ALA A 21 -0.22 12.82 4.48
CA ALA A 21 0.12 14.09 3.85
C ALA A 21 -1.07 14.66 3.08
N LYS A 22 -1.81 13.83 2.35
CA LYS A 22 -3.00 14.25 1.63
C LYS A 22 -4.10 14.79 2.56
N ASN A 23 -4.10 14.33 3.80
CA ASN A 23 -5.05 14.80 4.81
C ASN A 23 -4.50 15.95 5.66
N GLY A 24 -3.45 16.58 5.20
CA GLY A 24 -2.94 17.82 5.80
C GLY A 24 -1.95 17.65 6.94
N ALA A 25 -1.50 16.44 7.21
CA ALA A 25 -0.51 16.22 8.27
C ALA A 25 0.90 16.57 7.80
N GLN A 26 1.73 16.96 8.75
CA GLN A 26 3.18 17.06 8.53
C GLN A 26 3.78 15.69 8.82
N VAL A 27 4.34 15.04 7.83
CA VAL A 27 4.77 13.65 7.92
C VAL A 27 6.29 13.55 7.97
N SER A 28 6.79 12.75 8.92
CA SER A 28 8.18 12.32 8.98
C SER A 28 8.22 10.82 8.76
N LEU A 29 9.12 10.35 7.91
CA LEU A 29 9.26 8.93 7.62
C LEU A 29 10.65 8.48 8.06
N ILE A 30 10.70 7.42 8.85
CA ILE A 30 11.94 6.87 9.39
C ILE A 30 12.20 5.52 8.74
N GLU A 31 13.34 5.39 8.07
CA GLU A 31 13.75 4.18 7.38
C GLU A 31 15.23 3.91 7.65
N PRO A 32 15.59 2.73 8.19
CA PRO A 32 17.00 2.41 8.49
C PRO A 32 17.85 2.11 7.25
N ASN A 33 17.24 1.78 6.12
CA ASN A 33 17.96 1.54 4.87
C ASN A 33 18.23 2.86 4.16
N GLU A 34 19.23 2.87 3.29
CA GLU A 34 19.60 4.06 2.54
C GLU A 34 18.52 4.50 1.56
N ARG A 35 17.67 3.58 1.10
CA ARG A 35 16.65 3.85 0.10
C ARG A 35 15.28 3.47 0.60
N LEU A 36 14.29 4.28 0.26
CA LEU A 36 12.89 3.95 0.45
C LEU A 36 12.46 2.92 -0.58
N GLY A 37 11.48 2.10 -0.23
CA GLY A 37 10.92 1.13 -1.16
C GLY A 37 11.87 0.03 -1.60
N LYS A 38 12.81 -0.36 -0.76
CA LYS A 38 13.84 -1.34 -1.11
C LYS A 38 13.25 -2.65 -1.60
N LYS A 39 12.25 -3.20 -0.90
CA LYS A 39 11.60 -4.44 -1.33
C LYS A 39 10.84 -4.27 -2.63
N ILE A 40 10.18 -3.14 -2.81
CA ILE A 40 9.45 -2.86 -4.04
C ILE A 40 10.39 -2.94 -5.23
N ASN A 41 11.59 -2.39 -5.10
CA ASN A 41 12.55 -2.32 -6.19
C ASN A 41 13.14 -3.67 -6.57
N ILE A 42 13.06 -4.67 -5.69
CA ILE A 42 13.63 -6.00 -5.95
C ILE A 42 12.59 -7.07 -6.23
N THR A 43 11.29 -6.75 -6.15
CA THR A 43 10.22 -7.71 -6.39
C THR A 43 9.85 -7.78 -7.87
N GLY A 44 9.19 -8.86 -8.27
CA GLY A 44 8.65 -9.03 -9.62
C GLY A 44 9.71 -9.08 -10.71
N LYS A 45 10.93 -9.48 -10.41
CA LYS A 45 12.05 -9.56 -11.39
C LYS A 45 12.23 -8.25 -12.15
N GLY A 46 12.24 -7.14 -11.41
CA GLY A 46 12.35 -5.81 -12.00
C GLY A 46 11.01 -5.21 -12.41
N ARG A 47 9.92 -5.93 -12.21
CA ARG A 47 8.56 -5.44 -12.43
C ARG A 47 7.81 -5.55 -11.12
N CYS A 48 7.21 -4.48 -10.66
CA CYS A 48 6.42 -4.51 -9.45
C CYS A 48 5.01 -5.02 -9.76
N ASN A 49 4.65 -6.20 -9.23
CA ASN A 49 3.29 -6.71 -9.33
C ASN A 49 2.46 -6.05 -8.22
N VAL A 50 1.53 -5.20 -8.59
CA VAL A 50 0.80 -4.36 -7.63
C VAL A 50 -0.55 -4.96 -7.26
N THR A 51 -1.32 -5.41 -8.24
CA THR A 51 -2.67 -5.92 -7.98
C THR A 51 -3.13 -6.84 -9.12
N ASN A 52 -4.27 -7.47 -8.92
CA ASN A 52 -4.97 -8.22 -9.96
C ASN A 52 -6.17 -7.41 -10.45
N ASP A 53 -6.38 -7.40 -11.76
CA ASP A 53 -7.53 -6.73 -12.36
C ASP A 53 -8.77 -7.61 -12.20
N THR A 54 -9.36 -7.57 -11.02
CA THR A 54 -10.53 -8.36 -10.67
C THR A 54 -11.39 -7.59 -9.67
N ASP A 55 -12.63 -8.05 -9.47
CA ASP A 55 -13.51 -7.44 -8.48
C ASP A 55 -13.19 -7.94 -7.05
N LEU A 56 -13.94 -7.44 -6.08
CA LEU A 56 -13.73 -7.80 -4.68
C LEU A 56 -13.87 -9.31 -4.44
N GLU A 57 -14.87 -9.95 -5.07
CA GLU A 57 -15.06 -11.38 -4.93
C GLU A 57 -13.86 -12.14 -5.46
N GLY A 58 -13.31 -11.74 -6.60
CA GLY A 58 -12.12 -12.34 -7.18
C GLY A 58 -10.92 -12.21 -6.27
N LEU A 59 -10.71 -11.03 -5.69
CA LEU A 59 -9.62 -10.82 -4.72
C LEU A 59 -9.79 -11.74 -3.51
N MET A 60 -10.99 -11.76 -2.93
CA MET A 60 -11.25 -12.57 -1.74
C MET A 60 -11.05 -14.05 -2.00
N ALA A 61 -11.43 -14.53 -3.18
CA ALA A 61 -11.30 -15.93 -3.56
C ALA A 61 -9.84 -16.39 -3.64
N HIS A 62 -8.91 -15.48 -3.89
CA HIS A 62 -7.49 -15.79 -4.02
C HIS A 62 -6.70 -15.62 -2.73
N ILE A 63 -7.36 -15.30 -1.62
CA ILE A 63 -6.71 -15.22 -0.30
C ILE A 63 -6.94 -16.55 0.42
N PRO A 64 -5.89 -17.38 0.58
CA PRO A 64 -6.06 -18.75 1.06
C PRO A 64 -6.46 -18.87 2.54
N ARG A 65 -6.12 -17.87 3.36
CA ARG A 65 -6.43 -17.88 4.79
C ARG A 65 -6.82 -16.49 5.27
N ASN A 66 -7.81 -16.45 6.17
CA ASN A 66 -8.19 -15.21 6.87
C ASN A 66 -8.54 -14.06 5.94
N GLY A 67 -9.09 -14.37 4.76
CA GLY A 67 -9.49 -13.33 3.80
C GLY A 67 -10.45 -12.32 4.40
N ARG A 68 -11.31 -12.75 5.33
CA ARG A 68 -12.26 -11.87 6.01
C ARG A 68 -11.60 -10.69 6.71
N PHE A 69 -10.39 -10.90 7.22
CA PHE A 69 -9.64 -9.85 7.88
C PHE A 69 -9.38 -8.66 6.95
N LEU A 70 -9.20 -8.94 5.67
CA LEU A 70 -8.91 -7.93 4.66
C LEU A 70 -10.15 -7.40 3.95
N TYR A 71 -11.34 -7.92 4.26
CA TYR A 71 -12.54 -7.54 3.54
C TYR A 71 -12.79 -6.04 3.58
N SER A 72 -12.73 -5.44 4.77
CA SER A 72 -12.96 -4.01 4.91
C SER A 72 -11.95 -3.18 4.12
N ALA A 73 -10.67 -3.52 4.25
CA ALA A 73 -9.62 -2.79 3.53
C ALA A 73 -9.80 -2.89 2.02
N LEU A 74 -10.06 -4.11 1.50
CA LEU A 74 -10.20 -4.33 0.06
C LEU A 74 -11.51 -3.77 -0.49
N SER A 75 -12.56 -3.65 0.33
CA SER A 75 -13.80 -3.01 -0.11
C SER A 75 -13.67 -1.47 -0.15
N HIS A 76 -12.83 -0.88 0.68
CA HIS A 76 -12.59 0.56 0.70
C HIS A 76 -11.50 1.00 -0.27
N PHE A 77 -10.61 0.09 -0.64
CA PHE A 77 -9.56 0.35 -1.61
C PHE A 77 -9.43 -0.88 -2.51
N THR A 78 -10.20 -0.88 -3.59
CA THR A 78 -10.32 -2.02 -4.49
C THR A 78 -9.12 -2.14 -5.42
N SER A 79 -9.05 -3.23 -6.20
CA SER A 79 -7.99 -3.37 -7.20
C SER A 79 -8.06 -2.25 -8.25
N ARG A 80 -9.25 -1.81 -8.60
CA ARG A 80 -9.41 -0.69 -9.54
C ARG A 80 -8.95 0.63 -8.94
N ASP A 81 -9.19 0.84 -7.64
CA ASP A 81 -8.66 2.01 -6.93
C ASP A 81 -7.14 1.99 -6.92
N THR A 82 -6.55 0.81 -6.73
CA THR A 82 -5.09 0.65 -6.78
C THR A 82 -4.54 1.02 -8.16
N MET A 83 -5.17 0.51 -9.22
CA MET A 83 -4.75 0.84 -10.59
C MET A 83 -4.87 2.33 -10.86
N ALA A 84 -5.97 2.94 -10.45
CA ALA A 84 -6.17 4.38 -10.62
C ALA A 84 -5.16 5.22 -9.86
N PHE A 85 -4.75 4.75 -8.68
CA PHE A 85 -3.74 5.46 -7.87
C PHE A 85 -2.42 5.60 -8.63
N PHE A 86 -2.03 4.58 -9.39
CA PHE A 86 -0.76 4.57 -10.11
C PHE A 86 -0.86 5.12 -11.54
N GLU A 87 -2.03 5.47 -11.99
CA GLU A 87 -2.22 6.16 -13.26
C GLU A 87 -2.04 7.67 -13.06
#